data_1998c65fa91b59da40a10032a0f1e070
#
_entry.id   1998c65fa91b59da40a10032a0f1e070
#
_cell.length_a   1.000
_cell.length_b   1.000
_cell.length_c   1.000
_cell.angle_alpha   90.00
_cell.angle_beta   90.00
_cell.angle_gamma   90.00
#
_symmetry.space_group_name_H-M   'P 1'
#
loop_
_entity.id
_entity.type
_entity.pdbx_description
1 polymer ?
#
loop_
_entity_poly.entity_id
_entity_poly.type
_entity_poly.pdbx_seq_one_letter_code
_entity_poly.pdbx_strand_id
1 'polypeptide(L)'
;MTVQRSGPPVETQKTEKSIYLLLALTTALWGSLYTANKFLLEAVPSFTLLCLRYLLSAAAMTAFQCFRKPDPQGKPRHIRGSDWKYVVLFGLGGYVLSIGLQQYGTKLAGASLASLINCMNPIVICFFAVLLLHECMTVKKVVCIASAVFGAVCIVGGDAGSGHLLGIVLSFASVLTWSLISVFMRSFTQKYDALTVTTCGIYVAAVATLPLMLHELATTPGVDFLHPKYILVLLYVAVCCTAVPHSLWNYSLSRVEASTCSLFYPVQPLTSMVLGVLLLHEHMTVGYLMGGALIVFGVLYSTLGKEKQA
;
A
#
# COMPACT_ATOMS: atom_id res chain seq x y z
N MET A 1 -16.63 46.20 1.02
CA MET A 1 -17.39 45.00 0.59
C MET A 1 -16.60 43.78 1.00
N THR A 2 -16.96 43.17 2.10
CA THR A 2 -16.32 41.96 2.66
C THR A 2 -16.91 40.75 1.93
N VAL A 3 -16.11 40.13 1.04
CA VAL A 3 -16.48 38.86 0.39
C VAL A 3 -16.42 37.75 1.45
N GLN A 4 -17.57 37.33 1.95
CA GLN A 4 -17.72 36.10 2.72
C GLN A 4 -17.34 34.91 1.82
N ARG A 5 -16.14 34.37 2.02
CA ARG A 5 -15.75 33.09 1.42
C ARG A 5 -16.54 32.00 2.14
N SER A 6 -17.62 31.55 1.51
CA SER A 6 -18.31 30.32 1.90
C SER A 6 -17.33 29.14 1.84
N GLY A 7 -17.23 28.39 2.93
CA GLY A 7 -16.45 27.16 2.95
C GLY A 7 -16.97 26.15 1.90
N PRO A 8 -16.19 25.13 1.54
CA PRO A 8 -16.61 24.13 0.57
C PRO A 8 -17.95 23.52 1.00
N PRO A 9 -18.82 23.15 0.03
CA PRO A 9 -20.15 22.63 0.34
C PRO A 9 -20.04 21.38 1.24
N VAL A 10 -21.01 21.20 2.13
CA VAL A 10 -21.06 20.11 3.14
C VAL A 10 -20.86 18.73 2.50
N GLU A 11 -21.26 18.55 1.25
CA GLU A 11 -21.11 17.32 0.46
C GLU A 11 -19.64 16.99 0.15
N THR A 12 -18.81 18.00 -0.11
CA THR A 12 -17.36 17.85 -0.35
C THR A 12 -16.63 17.40 0.93
N GLN A 13 -16.99 17.97 2.08
CA GLN A 13 -16.40 17.58 3.38
C GLN A 13 -16.78 16.16 3.81
N LYS A 14 -18.00 15.71 3.50
CA LYS A 14 -18.46 14.34 3.80
C LYS A 14 -17.73 13.30 2.94
N THR A 15 -17.46 13.66 1.68
CA THR A 15 -16.71 12.83 0.74
C THR A 15 -15.25 12.69 1.17
N GLU A 16 -14.58 13.75 1.59
CA GLU A 16 -13.20 13.71 2.07
C GLU A 16 -13.02 12.83 3.31
N LYS A 17 -13.90 12.97 4.30
CA LYS A 17 -13.85 12.14 5.52
C LYS A 17 -13.99 10.65 5.24
N SER A 18 -14.84 10.27 4.28
CA SER A 18 -14.99 8.88 3.87
C SER A 18 -13.73 8.34 3.19
N ILE A 19 -13.04 9.16 2.40
CA ILE A 19 -11.77 8.77 1.75
C ILE A 19 -10.67 8.54 2.79
N TYR A 20 -10.56 9.39 3.81
CA TYR A 20 -9.59 9.20 4.89
C TYR A 20 -9.83 7.91 5.68
N LEU A 21 -11.10 7.56 5.92
CA LEU A 21 -11.44 6.28 6.53
C LEU A 21 -11.04 5.08 5.63
N LEU A 22 -11.28 5.20 4.32
CA LEU A 22 -10.85 4.17 3.35
C LEU A 22 -9.32 4.04 3.31
N LEU A 23 -8.57 5.14 3.39
CA LEU A 23 -7.10 5.12 3.44
C LEU A 23 -6.60 4.47 4.73
N ALA A 24 -7.18 4.80 5.88
CA ALA A 24 -6.85 4.16 7.14
C ALA A 24 -7.12 2.65 7.11
N LEU A 25 -8.28 2.23 6.58
CA LEU A 25 -8.61 0.82 6.38
C LEU A 25 -7.62 0.14 5.42
N THR A 26 -7.30 0.77 4.30
CA THR A 26 -6.34 0.26 3.31
C THR A 26 -4.99 -0.05 3.95
N THR A 27 -4.46 0.91 4.68
CA THR A 27 -3.14 0.80 5.30
C THR A 27 -3.14 -0.14 6.51
N ALA A 28 -4.25 -0.23 7.24
CA ALA A 28 -4.45 -1.24 8.27
C ALA A 28 -4.45 -2.67 7.67
N LEU A 29 -5.16 -2.90 6.58
CA LEU A 29 -5.16 -4.18 5.87
C LEU A 29 -3.75 -4.54 5.35
N TRP A 30 -3.00 -3.58 4.83
CA TRP A 30 -1.60 -3.80 4.47
C TRP A 30 -0.72 -4.09 5.70
N GLY A 31 -1.00 -3.48 6.84
CA GLY A 31 -0.30 -3.78 8.11
C GLY A 31 -0.50 -5.23 8.54
N SER A 32 -1.71 -5.77 8.41
CA SER A 32 -2.02 -7.16 8.75
C SER A 32 -1.36 -8.18 7.80
N LEU A 33 -1.01 -7.77 6.57
CA LEU A 33 -0.32 -8.59 5.59
C LEU A 33 1.02 -9.13 6.11
N TYR A 34 1.76 -8.36 6.92
CA TYR A 34 3.07 -8.78 7.45
C TYR A 34 2.95 -10.03 8.31
N THR A 35 1.96 -10.06 9.22
CA THR A 35 1.68 -11.22 10.07
C THR A 35 1.22 -12.42 9.24
N ALA A 36 0.29 -12.21 8.30
CA ALA A 36 -0.22 -13.26 7.43
C ALA A 36 0.86 -13.84 6.48
N ASN A 37 1.71 -12.99 5.92
CA ASN A 37 2.83 -13.42 5.07
C ASN A 37 3.86 -14.23 5.85
N LYS A 38 4.19 -13.85 7.10
CA LYS A 38 5.11 -14.61 7.94
C LYS A 38 4.65 -16.08 8.06
N PHE A 39 3.36 -16.27 8.32
CA PHE A 39 2.77 -17.60 8.41
C PHE A 39 2.78 -18.38 7.07
N LEU A 40 2.46 -17.72 5.95
CA LEU A 40 2.42 -18.38 4.63
C LEU A 40 3.80 -18.71 4.08
N LEU A 41 4.79 -17.84 4.29
CA LEU A 41 6.15 -18.02 3.78
C LEU A 41 6.91 -19.17 4.45
N GLU A 42 6.41 -19.73 5.55
CA GLU A 42 6.93 -20.97 6.15
C GLU A 42 6.66 -22.21 5.28
N ALA A 43 5.56 -22.18 4.49
CA ALA A 43 5.14 -23.34 3.70
C ALA A 43 5.10 -23.08 2.18
N VAL A 44 5.03 -21.81 1.77
CA VAL A 44 4.83 -21.42 0.36
C VAL A 44 6.00 -20.56 -0.12
N PRO A 45 6.67 -20.90 -1.22
CA PRO A 45 7.74 -20.09 -1.79
C PRO A 45 7.24 -18.70 -2.20
N SER A 46 8.16 -17.73 -2.20
CA SER A 46 7.82 -16.30 -2.31
C SER A 46 7.09 -15.93 -3.61
N PHE A 47 7.57 -16.40 -4.77
CA PHE A 47 6.90 -16.09 -6.05
C PHE A 47 5.64 -16.91 -6.26
N THR A 48 5.58 -18.14 -5.72
CA THR A 48 4.36 -18.95 -5.71
C THR A 48 3.26 -18.25 -4.92
N LEU A 49 3.57 -17.77 -3.72
CA LEU A 49 2.66 -16.99 -2.91
C LEU A 49 2.20 -15.72 -3.64
N LEU A 50 3.13 -15.00 -4.27
CA LEU A 50 2.85 -13.75 -4.98
C LEU A 50 1.93 -13.99 -6.19
N CYS A 51 2.19 -15.01 -6.99
CA CYS A 51 1.36 -15.36 -8.15
C CYS A 51 -0.04 -15.81 -7.74
N LEU A 52 -0.16 -16.74 -6.80
CA LEU A 52 -1.46 -17.23 -6.30
C LEU A 52 -2.30 -16.08 -5.73
N ARG A 53 -1.69 -15.21 -4.97
CA ARG A 53 -2.32 -14.01 -4.41
C ARG A 53 -2.86 -13.11 -5.52
N TYR A 54 -2.10 -12.87 -6.61
CA TYR A 54 -2.57 -12.05 -7.74
C TYR A 54 -3.66 -12.74 -8.56
N LEU A 55 -3.57 -14.03 -8.81
CA LEU A 55 -4.61 -14.78 -9.51
C LEU A 55 -5.95 -14.73 -8.76
N LEU A 56 -5.93 -15.00 -7.46
CA LEU A 56 -7.12 -14.95 -6.62
C LEU A 56 -7.66 -13.51 -6.50
N SER A 57 -6.78 -12.51 -6.38
CA SER A 57 -7.18 -11.11 -6.34
C SER A 57 -7.83 -10.67 -7.65
N ALA A 58 -7.25 -11.04 -8.80
CA ALA A 58 -7.80 -10.73 -10.11
C ALA A 58 -9.20 -11.35 -10.29
N ALA A 59 -9.38 -12.62 -9.89
CA ALA A 59 -10.67 -13.29 -9.91
C ALA A 59 -11.70 -12.57 -9.04
N ALA A 60 -11.36 -12.25 -7.79
CA ALA A 60 -12.24 -11.54 -6.86
C ALA A 60 -12.64 -10.15 -7.37
N MET A 61 -11.67 -9.39 -7.91
CA MET A 61 -11.91 -8.05 -8.46
C MET A 61 -12.77 -8.11 -9.72
N THR A 62 -12.59 -9.11 -10.57
CA THR A 62 -13.42 -9.32 -11.77
C THR A 62 -14.85 -9.66 -11.38
N ALA A 63 -15.03 -10.60 -10.44
CA ALA A 63 -16.35 -10.93 -9.91
C ALA A 63 -17.05 -9.69 -9.35
N PHE A 64 -16.33 -8.88 -8.55
CA PHE A 64 -16.88 -7.63 -8.02
C PHE A 64 -17.27 -6.64 -9.13
N GLN A 65 -16.45 -6.51 -10.19
CA GLN A 65 -16.75 -5.62 -11.32
C GLN A 65 -18.02 -6.01 -12.09
N CYS A 66 -18.36 -7.30 -12.15
CA CYS A 66 -19.59 -7.76 -12.81
C CYS A 66 -20.86 -7.23 -12.13
N PHE A 67 -20.81 -7.04 -10.80
CA PHE A 67 -21.97 -6.59 -10.02
C PHE A 67 -21.91 -5.09 -9.66
N ARG A 68 -20.79 -4.43 -9.88
CA ARG A 68 -20.59 -3.03 -9.50
C ARG A 68 -21.29 -2.06 -10.46
N LYS A 69 -21.93 -1.03 -9.91
CA LYS A 69 -22.43 0.12 -10.68
C LYS A 69 -21.27 0.90 -11.32
N PRO A 70 -21.52 1.66 -12.40
CA PRO A 70 -20.54 2.57 -12.99
C PRO A 70 -19.95 3.52 -11.94
N ASP A 71 -18.73 4.02 -12.21
CA ASP A 71 -18.11 5.04 -11.33
C ASP A 71 -19.01 6.29 -11.26
N PRO A 72 -19.31 6.81 -10.07
CA PRO A 72 -20.09 8.05 -9.92
C PRO A 72 -19.53 9.25 -10.68
N GLN A 73 -18.22 9.27 -10.98
CA GLN A 73 -17.58 10.31 -11.79
C GLN A 73 -17.68 10.06 -13.31
N GLY A 74 -18.35 8.98 -13.73
CA GLY A 74 -18.51 8.64 -15.15
C GLY A 74 -17.22 8.26 -15.87
N LYS A 75 -16.16 7.87 -15.14
CA LYS A 75 -14.88 7.50 -15.73
C LYS A 75 -15.01 6.22 -16.56
N PRO A 76 -14.40 6.17 -17.77
CA PRO A 76 -14.51 5.01 -18.65
C PRO A 76 -13.82 3.78 -18.05
N ARG A 77 -14.49 2.62 -18.20
CA ARG A 77 -13.92 1.31 -17.87
C ARG A 77 -13.07 0.75 -19.01
N HIS A 78 -13.29 1.22 -20.23
CA HIS A 78 -12.51 0.78 -21.38
C HIS A 78 -11.22 1.60 -21.49
N ILE A 79 -10.07 0.93 -21.40
CA ILE A 79 -8.75 1.54 -21.55
C ILE A 79 -8.37 1.54 -23.04
N ARG A 80 -8.01 2.69 -23.60
CA ARG A 80 -7.58 2.82 -24.99
C ARG A 80 -6.33 1.99 -25.24
N GLY A 81 -6.20 1.39 -26.43
CA GLY A 81 -5.04 0.56 -26.80
C GLY A 81 -3.69 1.27 -26.59
N SER A 82 -3.62 2.56 -26.93
CA SER A 82 -2.40 3.38 -26.73
C SER A 82 -1.98 3.53 -25.27
N ASP A 83 -2.90 3.39 -24.35
CA ASP A 83 -2.69 3.60 -22.91
C ASP A 83 -2.36 2.30 -22.14
N TRP A 84 -2.47 1.14 -22.81
CA TRP A 84 -2.13 -0.14 -22.21
C TRP A 84 -0.67 -0.24 -21.73
N LYS A 85 0.24 0.50 -22.38
CA LYS A 85 1.64 0.60 -21.92
C LYS A 85 1.77 1.08 -20.47
N TYR A 86 0.87 1.96 -20.01
CA TYR A 86 0.85 2.43 -18.62
C TYR A 86 0.31 1.35 -17.69
N VAL A 87 -0.69 0.58 -18.11
CA VAL A 87 -1.21 -0.56 -17.32
C VAL A 87 -0.13 -1.62 -17.14
N VAL A 88 0.62 -1.91 -18.22
CA VAL A 88 1.78 -2.82 -18.15
C VAL A 88 2.86 -2.26 -17.21
N LEU A 89 3.16 -0.96 -17.31
CA LEU A 89 4.09 -0.30 -16.39
C LEU A 89 3.64 -0.43 -14.93
N PHE A 90 2.35 -0.24 -14.64
CA PHE A 90 1.81 -0.38 -13.29
C PHE A 90 1.86 -1.84 -12.80
N GLY A 91 1.52 -2.80 -13.67
CA GLY A 91 1.60 -4.22 -13.35
C GLY A 91 3.03 -4.67 -13.07
N LEU A 92 3.94 -4.41 -13.99
CA LEU A 92 5.34 -4.85 -13.88
C LEU A 92 6.12 -4.00 -12.87
N GLY A 93 6.02 -2.68 -12.91
CA GLY A 93 6.77 -1.77 -12.03
C GLY A 93 6.24 -1.76 -10.61
N GLY A 94 4.92 -1.59 -10.44
CA GLY A 94 4.30 -1.49 -9.13
C GLY A 94 4.11 -2.84 -8.45
N TYR A 95 3.44 -3.78 -9.11
CA TYR A 95 3.05 -5.03 -8.45
C TYR A 95 4.11 -6.13 -8.54
N VAL A 96 4.87 -6.25 -9.63
CA VAL A 96 5.92 -7.29 -9.73
C VAL A 96 7.24 -6.78 -9.15
N LEU A 97 7.79 -5.71 -9.72
CA LEU A 97 9.13 -5.24 -9.36
C LEU A 97 9.16 -4.69 -7.93
N SER A 98 8.29 -3.72 -7.60
CA SER A 98 8.32 -3.07 -6.28
C SER A 98 8.05 -4.09 -5.17
N ILE A 99 6.98 -4.90 -5.28
CA ILE A 99 6.63 -5.87 -4.24
C ILE A 99 7.64 -7.03 -4.20
N GLY A 100 8.19 -7.45 -5.33
CA GLY A 100 9.28 -8.41 -5.39
C GLY A 100 10.54 -7.92 -4.68
N LEU A 101 10.97 -6.68 -4.97
CA LEU A 101 12.08 -6.03 -4.26
C LEU A 101 11.82 -5.93 -2.75
N GLN A 102 10.59 -5.58 -2.35
CA GLN A 102 10.19 -5.52 -0.93
C GLN A 102 10.31 -6.89 -0.26
N GLN A 103 9.83 -7.97 -0.88
CA GLN A 103 9.90 -9.31 -0.31
C GLN A 103 11.34 -9.79 -0.15
N TYR A 104 12.17 -9.62 -1.19
CA TYR A 104 13.59 -9.97 -1.09
C TYR A 104 14.35 -9.09 -0.11
N GLY A 105 14.08 -7.78 -0.10
CA GLY A 105 14.62 -6.86 0.87
C GLY A 105 14.28 -7.28 2.30
N THR A 106 13.03 -7.63 2.57
CA THR A 106 12.57 -8.15 3.86
C THR A 106 13.24 -9.46 4.24
N LYS A 107 13.42 -10.38 3.27
CA LYS A 107 14.08 -11.67 3.51
C LYS A 107 15.55 -11.49 3.92
N LEU A 108 16.26 -10.52 3.33
CA LEU A 108 17.68 -10.30 3.56
C LEU A 108 17.98 -9.35 4.72
N ALA A 109 17.19 -8.28 4.89
CA ALA A 109 17.40 -7.27 5.93
C ALA A 109 16.62 -7.54 7.23
N GLY A 110 15.66 -8.49 7.19
CA GLY A 110 14.72 -8.73 8.27
C GLY A 110 13.50 -7.81 8.20
N ALA A 111 12.40 -8.26 8.80
CA ALA A 111 11.10 -7.58 8.73
C ALA A 111 11.13 -6.19 9.37
N SER A 112 11.80 -6.05 10.52
CA SER A 112 11.88 -4.79 11.27
C SER A 112 12.57 -3.69 10.47
N LEU A 113 13.74 -3.97 9.91
CA LEU A 113 14.49 -2.98 9.13
C LEU A 113 13.80 -2.66 7.80
N ALA A 114 13.25 -3.67 7.12
CA ALA A 114 12.49 -3.46 5.88
C ALA A 114 11.22 -2.63 6.13
N SER A 115 10.50 -2.85 7.24
CA SER A 115 9.31 -2.06 7.60
C SER A 115 9.68 -0.60 7.93
N LEU A 116 10.82 -0.37 8.60
CA LEU A 116 11.34 0.97 8.86
C LEU A 116 11.64 1.71 7.54
N ILE A 117 12.29 1.03 6.58
CA ILE A 117 12.56 1.61 5.26
C ILE A 117 11.23 1.92 4.54
N ASN A 118 10.22 1.05 4.63
CA ASN A 118 8.89 1.30 4.06
C ASN A 118 8.17 2.53 4.67
N CYS A 119 8.48 2.89 5.91
CA CYS A 119 7.97 4.14 6.51
C CYS A 119 8.50 5.41 5.82
N MET A 120 9.47 5.30 4.92
CA MET A 120 9.92 6.40 4.06
C MET A 120 8.99 6.67 2.87
N ASN A 121 8.04 5.78 2.57
CA ASN A 121 7.07 5.98 1.46
C ASN A 121 6.42 7.37 1.45
N PRO A 122 5.91 7.93 2.57
CA PRO A 122 5.34 9.27 2.57
C PRO A 122 6.30 10.35 2.08
N ILE A 123 7.58 10.27 2.48
CA ILE A 123 8.60 11.23 2.05
C ILE A 123 8.80 11.14 0.54
N VAL A 124 9.01 9.92 0.03
CA VAL A 124 9.32 9.68 -1.39
C VAL A 124 8.10 9.94 -2.28
N ILE A 125 6.89 9.57 -1.85
CA ILE A 125 5.65 9.90 -2.59
C ILE A 125 5.46 11.41 -2.64
N CYS A 126 5.62 12.14 -1.52
CA CYS A 126 5.53 13.60 -1.52
C CYS A 126 6.58 14.24 -2.42
N PHE A 127 7.83 13.75 -2.41
CA PHE A 127 8.88 14.24 -3.29
C PHE A 127 8.48 14.10 -4.77
N PHE A 128 8.05 12.92 -5.20
CA PHE A 128 7.59 12.71 -6.57
C PHE A 128 6.29 13.45 -6.90
N ALA A 129 5.36 13.59 -5.95
CA ALA A 129 4.12 14.33 -6.16
C ALA A 129 4.37 15.82 -6.38
N VAL A 130 5.28 16.42 -5.62
CA VAL A 130 5.73 17.81 -5.85
C VAL A 130 6.43 17.93 -7.19
N LEU A 131 7.36 17.02 -7.50
CA LEU A 131 8.17 17.10 -8.72
C LEU A 131 7.38 16.87 -10.01
N LEU A 132 6.48 15.87 -10.01
CA LEU A 132 5.80 15.39 -11.22
C LEU A 132 4.35 15.86 -11.36
N LEU A 133 3.66 16.10 -10.24
CA LEU A 133 2.26 16.54 -10.22
C LEU A 133 2.10 18.00 -9.77
N HIS A 134 3.21 18.66 -9.40
CA HIS A 134 3.20 20.02 -8.86
C HIS A 134 2.28 20.18 -7.64
N GLU A 135 2.16 19.13 -6.81
CA GLU A 135 1.40 19.20 -5.57
C GLU A 135 2.12 20.09 -4.55
N CYS A 136 1.35 20.88 -3.77
CA CYS A 136 1.94 21.76 -2.76
C CYS A 136 2.38 20.97 -1.51
N MET A 137 3.62 21.24 -1.05
CA MET A 137 4.11 20.75 0.23
C MET A 137 3.75 21.76 1.32
N THR A 138 2.78 21.42 2.17
CA THR A 138 2.39 22.26 3.30
C THR A 138 3.17 21.92 4.55
N VAL A 139 3.34 22.88 5.47
CA VAL A 139 3.96 22.66 6.78
C VAL A 139 3.24 21.52 7.53
N LYS A 140 1.93 21.43 7.38
CA LYS A 140 1.12 20.37 7.94
C LYS A 140 1.55 18.98 7.45
N LYS A 141 1.75 18.80 6.14
CA LYS A 141 2.26 17.55 5.55
C LYS A 141 3.66 17.20 6.09
N VAL A 142 4.54 18.19 6.20
CA VAL A 142 5.90 17.99 6.74
C VAL A 142 5.85 17.52 8.20
N VAL A 143 5.04 18.14 9.05
CA VAL A 143 4.87 17.74 10.46
C VAL A 143 4.30 16.33 10.57
N CYS A 144 3.28 15.99 9.77
CA CYS A 144 2.70 14.64 9.75
C CYS A 144 3.74 13.58 9.36
N ILE A 145 4.52 13.84 8.30
CA ILE A 145 5.57 12.92 7.83
C ILE A 145 6.65 12.75 8.90
N ALA A 146 7.13 13.86 9.48
CA ALA A 146 8.16 13.81 10.52
C ALA A 146 7.69 13.02 11.75
N SER A 147 6.48 13.30 12.24
CA SER A 147 5.87 12.57 13.36
C SER A 147 5.74 11.08 13.07
N ALA A 148 5.30 10.73 11.86
CA ALA A 148 5.10 9.37 11.43
C ALA A 148 6.42 8.57 11.32
N VAL A 149 7.44 9.17 10.71
CA VAL A 149 8.78 8.55 10.57
C VAL A 149 9.42 8.37 11.93
N PHE A 150 9.37 9.40 12.78
CA PHE A 150 9.92 9.30 14.14
C PHE A 150 9.17 8.25 14.98
N GLY A 151 7.85 8.19 14.87
CA GLY A 151 7.04 7.15 15.51
C GLY A 151 7.41 5.74 15.05
N ALA A 152 7.63 5.54 13.75
CA ALA A 152 8.07 4.25 13.20
C ALA A 152 9.48 3.87 13.71
N VAL A 153 10.41 4.83 13.79
CA VAL A 153 11.74 4.62 14.38
C VAL A 153 11.63 4.18 15.85
N CYS A 154 10.73 4.79 16.63
CA CYS A 154 10.49 4.38 18.03
C CYS A 154 9.96 2.94 18.15
N ILE A 155 9.09 2.51 17.22
CA ILE A 155 8.55 1.14 17.21
C ILE A 155 9.64 0.12 16.86
N VAL A 156 10.44 0.40 15.83
CA VAL A 156 11.40 -0.55 15.27
C VAL A 156 12.79 -0.41 15.88
N GLY A 157 13.14 0.78 16.40
CA GLY A 157 14.50 1.20 16.74
C GLY A 157 15.20 0.41 17.86
N GLY A 158 14.49 -0.51 18.55
CA GLY A 158 15.11 -1.39 19.53
C GLY A 158 15.76 -2.66 18.95
N ASP A 159 15.36 -3.08 17.74
CA ASP A 159 15.70 -4.39 17.17
C ASP A 159 16.14 -4.37 15.70
N ALA A 160 16.52 -3.22 15.17
CA ALA A 160 17.06 -3.12 13.81
C ALA A 160 18.47 -3.79 13.77
N GLY A 161 18.47 -5.13 13.69
CA GLY A 161 19.71 -5.90 13.55
C GLY A 161 20.53 -5.44 12.33
N SER A 162 21.79 -5.85 12.25
CA SER A 162 22.72 -5.60 11.14
C SER A 162 22.22 -6.32 9.86
N GLY A 163 21.18 -5.74 9.20
CA GLY A 163 20.66 -6.27 7.95
C GLY A 163 21.73 -6.23 6.86
N HIS A 164 21.72 -7.23 5.98
CA HIS A 164 22.59 -7.24 4.81
C HIS A 164 22.39 -5.96 3.98
N LEU A 165 23.45 -5.28 3.62
CA LEU A 165 23.41 -4.05 2.80
C LEU A 165 22.54 -4.21 1.54
N LEU A 166 22.61 -5.38 0.88
CA LEU A 166 21.78 -5.70 -0.28
C LEU A 166 20.29 -5.65 0.07
N GLY A 167 19.87 -6.19 1.23
CA GLY A 167 18.48 -6.15 1.69
C GLY A 167 17.98 -4.72 1.92
N ILE A 168 18.83 -3.85 2.46
CA ILE A 168 18.54 -2.41 2.65
C ILE A 168 18.36 -1.73 1.29
N VAL A 169 19.28 -1.96 0.35
CA VAL A 169 19.22 -1.39 -1.00
C VAL A 169 17.97 -1.85 -1.75
N LEU A 170 17.62 -3.14 -1.68
CA LEU A 170 16.41 -3.67 -2.31
C LEU A 170 15.13 -3.09 -1.71
N SER A 171 15.07 -2.98 -0.37
CA SER A 171 13.92 -2.36 0.31
C SER A 171 13.76 -0.90 -0.07
N PHE A 172 14.86 -0.14 -0.16
CA PHE A 172 14.81 1.26 -0.58
C PHE A 172 14.44 1.40 -2.07
N ALA A 173 14.96 0.54 -2.94
CA ALA A 173 14.55 0.49 -4.35
C ALA A 173 13.06 0.18 -4.52
N SER A 174 12.51 -0.68 -3.66
CA SER A 174 11.06 -0.93 -3.60
C SER A 174 10.28 0.34 -3.27
N VAL A 175 10.68 1.08 -2.24
CA VAL A 175 10.05 2.35 -1.85
C VAL A 175 10.09 3.36 -2.98
N LEU A 176 11.24 3.53 -3.66
CA LEU A 176 11.38 4.43 -4.82
C LEU A 176 10.42 4.01 -5.95
N THR A 177 10.43 2.73 -6.31
CA THR A 177 9.61 2.21 -7.42
C THR A 177 8.13 2.34 -7.11
N TRP A 178 7.69 1.93 -5.91
CA TRP A 178 6.30 2.03 -5.48
C TRP A 178 5.80 3.47 -5.45
N SER A 179 6.61 4.38 -4.89
CA SER A 179 6.27 5.80 -4.78
C SER A 179 6.10 6.45 -6.14
N LEU A 180 7.03 6.18 -7.06
CA LEU A 180 6.96 6.68 -8.43
C LEU A 180 5.71 6.17 -9.16
N ILE A 181 5.46 4.86 -9.07
CA ILE A 181 4.27 4.23 -9.68
C ILE A 181 2.98 4.78 -9.06
N SER A 182 2.92 5.01 -7.75
CA SER A 182 1.74 5.60 -7.09
C SER A 182 1.40 6.99 -7.63
N VAL A 183 2.42 7.82 -7.87
CA VAL A 183 2.25 9.16 -8.45
C VAL A 183 1.75 9.10 -9.90
N PHE A 184 2.30 8.22 -10.74
CA PHE A 184 1.79 7.99 -12.09
C PHE A 184 0.37 7.39 -12.07
N MET A 185 0.09 6.46 -11.16
CA MET A 185 -1.23 5.87 -10.98
C MET A 185 -2.28 6.94 -10.66
N ARG A 186 -1.94 7.95 -9.84
CA ARG A 186 -2.84 9.08 -9.58
C ARG A 186 -3.24 9.78 -10.88
N SER A 187 -2.29 10.16 -11.73
CA SER A 187 -2.58 10.80 -13.01
C SER A 187 -3.47 9.93 -13.90
N PHE A 188 -3.20 8.64 -13.94
CA PHE A 188 -3.93 7.70 -14.79
C PHE A 188 -5.35 7.43 -14.28
N THR A 189 -5.57 7.36 -12.97
CA THR A 189 -6.88 7.19 -12.34
C THR A 189 -7.75 8.46 -12.37
N GLN A 190 -7.20 9.60 -12.77
CA GLN A 190 -8.01 10.77 -13.15
C GLN A 190 -8.74 10.52 -14.47
N LYS A 191 -8.14 9.79 -15.39
CA LYS A 191 -8.65 9.54 -16.74
C LYS A 191 -9.54 8.30 -16.83
N TYR A 192 -9.20 7.23 -16.09
CA TYR A 192 -9.86 5.94 -16.14
C TYR A 192 -10.43 5.51 -14.79
N ASP A 193 -11.39 4.59 -14.81
CA ASP A 193 -11.94 3.99 -13.59
C ASP A 193 -10.83 3.27 -12.79
N ALA A 194 -10.63 3.69 -11.55
CA ALA A 194 -9.54 3.24 -10.70
C ALA A 194 -9.55 1.72 -10.46
N LEU A 195 -10.73 1.12 -10.27
CA LEU A 195 -10.85 -0.32 -10.06
C LEU A 195 -10.47 -1.09 -11.34
N THR A 196 -10.89 -0.61 -12.50
CA THR A 196 -10.52 -1.24 -13.78
C THR A 196 -9.01 -1.19 -14.00
N VAL A 197 -8.38 -0.04 -13.78
CA VAL A 197 -6.91 0.10 -13.89
C VAL A 197 -6.19 -0.86 -12.94
N THR A 198 -6.66 -0.93 -11.69
CA THR A 198 -6.07 -1.82 -10.68
C THR A 198 -6.21 -3.29 -11.09
N THR A 199 -7.40 -3.70 -11.52
CA THR A 199 -7.65 -5.09 -11.95
C THR A 199 -6.76 -5.47 -13.13
N CYS A 200 -6.70 -4.62 -14.16
CA CYS A 200 -5.83 -4.87 -15.31
C CYS A 200 -4.34 -4.94 -14.92
N GLY A 201 -3.89 -4.06 -14.03
CA GLY A 201 -2.51 -4.11 -13.50
C GLY A 201 -2.22 -5.39 -12.72
N ILE A 202 -3.16 -5.88 -11.93
CA ILE A 202 -3.02 -7.15 -11.19
C ILE A 202 -3.04 -8.35 -12.15
N TYR A 203 -3.82 -8.33 -13.24
CA TYR A 203 -3.73 -9.36 -14.29
C TYR A 203 -2.35 -9.40 -14.93
N VAL A 204 -1.80 -8.24 -15.28
CA VAL A 204 -0.42 -8.16 -15.82
C VAL A 204 0.57 -8.75 -14.81
N ALA A 205 0.42 -8.44 -13.52
CA ALA A 205 1.29 -8.98 -12.48
C ALA A 205 1.13 -10.51 -12.32
N ALA A 206 -0.11 -11.03 -12.37
CA ALA A 206 -0.37 -12.46 -12.29
C ALA A 206 0.28 -13.21 -13.45
N VAL A 207 0.13 -12.71 -14.68
CA VAL A 207 0.74 -13.30 -15.87
C VAL A 207 2.27 -13.25 -15.79
N ALA A 208 2.84 -12.13 -15.35
CA ALA A 208 4.29 -11.96 -15.27
C ALA A 208 4.93 -12.78 -14.13
N THR A 209 4.21 -13.07 -13.05
CA THR A 209 4.71 -13.91 -11.95
C THR A 209 4.49 -15.40 -12.18
N LEU A 210 3.65 -15.79 -13.14
CA LEU A 210 3.37 -17.19 -13.44
C LEU A 210 4.62 -18.03 -13.79
N PRO A 211 5.53 -17.60 -14.70
CA PRO A 211 6.73 -18.36 -14.98
C PRO A 211 7.65 -18.48 -13.77
N LEU A 212 7.69 -17.49 -12.88
CA LEU A 212 8.48 -17.53 -11.64
C LEU A 212 7.89 -18.56 -10.66
N MET A 213 6.57 -18.61 -10.53
CA MET A 213 5.86 -19.62 -9.74
C MET A 213 6.16 -21.04 -10.28
N LEU A 214 6.03 -21.24 -11.60
CA LEU A 214 6.30 -22.55 -12.20
C LEU A 214 7.74 -23.00 -11.99
N HIS A 215 8.69 -22.08 -12.07
CA HIS A 215 10.10 -22.37 -11.78
C HIS A 215 10.31 -22.75 -10.30
N GLU A 216 9.72 -21.99 -9.36
CA GLU A 216 9.82 -22.32 -7.92
C GLU A 216 9.22 -23.70 -7.62
N LEU A 217 8.03 -24.00 -8.15
CA LEU A 217 7.37 -25.30 -7.94
C LEU A 217 8.18 -26.46 -8.51
N ALA A 218 8.88 -26.24 -9.63
CA ALA A 218 9.73 -27.27 -10.24
C ALA A 218 11.04 -27.49 -9.45
N THR A 219 11.54 -26.49 -8.73
CA THR A 219 12.84 -26.52 -8.03
C THR A 219 12.73 -26.73 -6.52
N THR A 220 11.53 -26.55 -5.94
CA THR A 220 11.30 -26.68 -4.50
C THR A 220 10.34 -27.83 -4.22
N PRO A 221 10.82 -29.02 -3.87
CA PRO A 221 9.96 -30.16 -3.53
C PRO A 221 9.24 -29.94 -2.19
N GLY A 222 8.04 -30.51 -2.04
CA GLY A 222 7.32 -30.53 -0.77
C GLY A 222 6.52 -29.27 -0.42
N VAL A 223 6.20 -28.44 -1.40
CA VAL A 223 5.34 -27.26 -1.20
C VAL A 223 3.90 -27.71 -0.94
N ASP A 224 3.44 -27.56 0.30
CA ASP A 224 2.06 -27.91 0.71
C ASP A 224 1.21 -26.66 0.91
N PHE A 225 0.81 -26.01 -0.18
CA PHE A 225 -0.12 -24.86 -0.11
C PHE A 225 -1.60 -25.29 -0.16
N LEU A 226 -1.90 -26.58 -0.35
CA LEU A 226 -3.27 -27.10 -0.42
C LEU A 226 -3.87 -27.43 0.95
N HIS A 227 -3.07 -27.39 2.01
CA HIS A 227 -3.60 -27.59 3.36
C HIS A 227 -4.65 -26.49 3.70
N PRO A 228 -5.83 -26.82 4.25
CA PRO A 228 -6.94 -25.89 4.49
C PRO A 228 -6.55 -24.60 5.24
N LYS A 229 -5.65 -24.69 6.22
CA LYS A 229 -5.16 -23.52 6.96
C LYS A 229 -4.43 -22.51 6.07
N TYR A 230 -3.62 -22.98 5.11
CA TYR A 230 -2.89 -22.11 4.17
C TYR A 230 -3.83 -21.51 3.13
N ILE A 231 -4.81 -22.30 2.64
CA ILE A 231 -5.84 -21.80 1.71
C ILE A 231 -6.64 -20.64 2.32
N LEU A 232 -7.07 -20.78 3.57
CA LEU A 232 -7.85 -19.73 4.24
C LEU A 232 -7.03 -18.43 4.38
N VAL A 233 -5.78 -18.53 4.84
CA VAL A 233 -4.90 -17.37 4.98
C VAL A 233 -4.53 -16.79 3.61
N LEU A 234 -4.33 -17.62 2.60
CA LEU A 234 -4.07 -17.18 1.22
C LEU A 234 -5.27 -16.40 0.64
N LEU A 235 -6.49 -16.89 0.86
CA LEU A 235 -7.72 -16.16 0.47
C LEU A 235 -7.82 -14.82 1.19
N TYR A 236 -7.53 -14.77 2.49
CA TYR A 236 -7.46 -13.53 3.24
C TYR A 236 -6.44 -12.57 2.64
N VAL A 237 -5.22 -13.04 2.37
CA VAL A 237 -4.15 -12.22 1.77
C VAL A 237 -4.53 -11.74 0.38
N ALA A 238 -5.14 -12.60 -0.44
CA ALA A 238 -5.53 -12.25 -1.80
C ALA A 238 -6.68 -11.23 -1.83
N VAL A 239 -7.70 -11.40 -1.00
CA VAL A 239 -8.88 -10.53 -1.02
C VAL A 239 -8.67 -9.33 -0.09
N CYS A 240 -8.44 -9.58 1.21
CA CYS A 240 -8.42 -8.52 2.21
C CYS A 240 -7.10 -7.73 2.22
N CYS A 241 -5.97 -8.33 1.86
CA CYS A 241 -4.68 -7.63 1.85
C CYS A 241 -4.18 -7.24 0.45
N THR A 242 -4.84 -7.68 -0.62
CA THR A 242 -4.43 -7.33 -2.00
C THR A 242 -5.58 -6.69 -2.79
N ALA A 243 -6.65 -7.42 -3.11
CA ALA A 243 -7.72 -6.90 -3.97
C ALA A 243 -8.37 -5.64 -3.38
N VAL A 244 -8.82 -5.70 -2.14
CA VAL A 244 -9.49 -4.60 -1.46
C VAL A 244 -8.57 -3.39 -1.27
N PRO A 245 -7.39 -3.52 -0.63
CA PRO A 245 -6.60 -2.33 -0.35
C PRO A 245 -5.99 -1.69 -1.59
N HIS A 246 -5.56 -2.43 -2.61
CA HIS A 246 -5.10 -1.81 -3.85
C HIS A 246 -6.21 -1.07 -4.59
N SER A 247 -7.44 -1.61 -4.55
CA SER A 247 -8.61 -0.93 -5.12
C SER A 247 -8.94 0.36 -4.37
N LEU A 248 -8.96 0.31 -3.03
CA LEU A 248 -9.24 1.46 -2.19
C LEU A 248 -8.13 2.52 -2.28
N TRP A 249 -6.87 2.10 -2.35
CA TRP A 249 -5.72 2.99 -2.55
C TRP A 249 -5.84 3.76 -3.86
N ASN A 250 -6.01 3.05 -4.97
CA ASN A 250 -6.11 3.66 -6.29
C ASN A 250 -7.40 4.49 -6.45
N TYR A 251 -8.50 4.07 -5.83
CA TYR A 251 -9.70 4.88 -5.72
C TYR A 251 -9.44 6.18 -4.95
N SER A 252 -8.73 6.12 -3.82
CA SER A 252 -8.38 7.30 -3.04
C SER A 252 -7.43 8.23 -3.80
N LEU A 253 -6.41 7.69 -4.49
CA LEU A 253 -5.55 8.44 -5.40
C LEU A 253 -6.34 9.15 -6.50
N SER A 254 -7.47 8.60 -6.94
CA SER A 254 -8.34 9.26 -7.94
C SER A 254 -9.14 10.43 -7.38
N ARG A 255 -9.15 10.64 -6.07
CA ARG A 255 -9.99 11.63 -5.36
C ARG A 255 -9.22 12.69 -4.62
N VAL A 256 -8.08 12.33 -4.01
CA VAL A 256 -7.24 13.22 -3.22
C VAL A 256 -5.79 13.17 -3.70
N GLU A 257 -4.97 14.11 -3.26
CA GLU A 257 -3.56 14.21 -3.63
C GLU A 257 -2.77 12.98 -3.21
N ALA A 258 -1.75 12.61 -3.99
CA ALA A 258 -0.88 11.47 -3.69
C ALA A 258 -0.12 11.68 -2.37
N SER A 259 0.34 12.91 -2.12
CA SER A 259 0.96 13.31 -0.87
C SER A 259 0.02 13.12 0.32
N THR A 260 -1.26 13.49 0.19
CA THR A 260 -2.27 13.28 1.25
C THR A 260 -2.55 11.80 1.49
N CYS A 261 -2.69 10.99 0.43
CA CYS A 261 -2.83 9.54 0.57
C CYS A 261 -1.67 8.93 1.36
N SER A 262 -0.44 9.38 1.08
CA SER A 262 0.77 8.83 1.68
C SER A 262 0.86 9.03 3.19
N LEU A 263 0.20 10.04 3.75
CA LEU A 263 0.18 10.32 5.20
C LEU A 263 -0.43 9.18 6.03
N PHE A 264 -1.16 8.26 5.39
CA PHE A 264 -1.77 7.10 6.06
C PHE A 264 -0.86 5.86 6.13
N TYR A 265 0.25 5.83 5.39
CA TYR A 265 1.19 4.68 5.44
C TYR A 265 1.61 4.27 6.85
N PRO A 266 1.83 5.20 7.80
CA PRO A 266 2.27 4.85 9.14
C PRO A 266 1.26 4.02 9.96
N VAL A 267 0.00 3.94 9.50
CA VAL A 267 -0.98 3.02 10.10
C VAL A 267 -0.57 1.54 9.91
N GLN A 268 0.23 1.21 8.87
CA GLN A 268 0.72 -0.16 8.64
C GLN A 268 1.54 -0.70 9.83
N PRO A 269 2.65 -0.07 10.25
CA PRO A 269 3.41 -0.55 11.38
C PRO A 269 2.60 -0.53 12.69
N LEU A 270 1.70 0.44 12.85
CA LEU A 270 0.80 0.47 14.01
C LEU A 270 -0.10 -0.78 14.05
N THR A 271 -0.70 -1.14 12.92
CA THR A 271 -1.54 -2.34 12.83
C THR A 271 -0.71 -3.61 13.01
N SER A 272 0.47 -3.69 12.38
CA SER A 272 1.37 -4.83 12.54
C SER A 272 1.79 -5.02 14.00
N MET A 273 2.09 -3.93 14.72
CA MET A 273 2.40 -3.93 16.14
C MET A 273 1.23 -4.47 16.97
N VAL A 274 0.02 -3.95 16.77
CA VAL A 274 -1.17 -4.40 17.49
C VAL A 274 -1.43 -5.89 17.27
N LEU A 275 -1.32 -6.36 16.03
CA LEU A 275 -1.51 -7.78 15.71
C LEU A 275 -0.36 -8.64 16.23
N GLY A 276 0.87 -8.14 16.26
CA GLY A 276 2.01 -8.81 16.88
C GLY A 276 1.77 -9.08 18.36
N VAL A 277 1.31 -8.08 19.09
CA VAL A 277 0.95 -8.24 20.52
C VAL A 277 -0.24 -9.20 20.72
N LEU A 278 -1.30 -9.04 19.91
CA LEU A 278 -2.54 -9.81 20.11
C LEU A 278 -2.45 -11.27 19.64
N LEU A 279 -1.78 -11.52 18.51
CA LEU A 279 -1.76 -12.83 17.86
C LEU A 279 -0.45 -13.60 18.09
N LEU A 280 0.67 -12.88 18.21
CA LEU A 280 2.00 -13.48 18.38
C LEU A 280 2.50 -13.35 19.83
N HIS A 281 1.69 -12.75 20.72
CA HIS A 281 2.03 -12.51 22.14
C HIS A 281 3.35 -11.75 22.33
N GLU A 282 3.68 -10.84 21.40
CA GLU A 282 4.85 -9.99 21.52
C GLU A 282 4.72 -9.02 22.69
N HIS A 283 5.82 -8.77 23.39
CA HIS A 283 5.82 -7.88 24.56
C HIS A 283 5.68 -6.42 24.13
N MET A 284 4.76 -5.69 24.76
CA MET A 284 4.65 -4.24 24.59
C MET A 284 5.87 -3.54 25.18
N THR A 285 6.60 -2.82 24.34
CA THR A 285 7.72 -1.96 24.78
C THR A 285 7.28 -0.51 24.91
N VAL A 286 8.06 0.30 25.64
CA VAL A 286 7.85 1.75 25.72
C VAL A 286 7.93 2.38 24.33
N GLY A 287 8.83 1.86 23.47
CA GLY A 287 8.94 2.28 22.07
C GLY A 287 7.64 2.07 21.28
N TYR A 288 6.93 0.95 21.52
CA TYR A 288 5.62 0.69 20.90
C TYR A 288 4.57 1.73 21.30
N LEU A 289 4.50 2.09 22.58
CA LEU A 289 3.54 3.08 23.06
C LEU A 289 3.83 4.48 22.53
N MET A 290 5.08 4.91 22.63
CA MET A 290 5.51 6.24 22.15
C MET A 290 5.37 6.35 20.62
N GLY A 291 5.85 5.36 19.90
CA GLY A 291 5.79 5.34 18.44
C GLY A 291 4.35 5.27 17.93
N GLY A 292 3.51 4.43 18.55
CA GLY A 292 2.09 4.36 18.24
C GLY A 292 1.37 5.69 18.46
N ALA A 293 1.63 6.36 19.58
CA ALA A 293 1.05 7.68 19.89
C ALA A 293 1.46 8.75 18.85
N LEU A 294 2.73 8.77 18.45
CA LEU A 294 3.23 9.71 17.43
C LEU A 294 2.61 9.46 16.05
N ILE A 295 2.44 8.20 15.66
CA ILE A 295 1.77 7.84 14.40
C ILE A 295 0.31 8.27 14.43
N VAL A 296 -0.42 7.95 15.50
CA VAL A 296 -1.82 8.35 15.68
C VAL A 296 -1.96 9.88 15.65
N PHE A 297 -1.06 10.60 16.34
CA PHE A 297 -1.02 12.06 16.29
C PHE A 297 -0.84 12.56 14.85
N GLY A 298 0.15 12.05 14.10
CA GLY A 298 0.41 12.47 12.72
C GLY A 298 -0.80 12.25 11.80
N VAL A 299 -1.44 11.08 11.89
CA VAL A 299 -2.62 10.75 11.09
C VAL A 299 -3.82 11.63 11.48
N LEU A 300 -4.12 11.80 12.78
CA LEU A 300 -5.20 12.67 13.24
C LEU A 300 -4.94 14.12 12.86
N TYR A 301 -3.72 14.62 13.04
CA TYR A 301 -3.37 15.98 12.64
C TYR A 301 -3.54 16.19 11.14
N SER A 302 -3.27 15.18 10.30
CA SER A 302 -3.51 15.25 8.85
C SER A 302 -4.99 15.42 8.50
N THR A 303 -5.89 14.81 9.30
CA THR A 303 -7.35 14.84 9.05
C THR A 303 -8.06 16.04 9.70
N LEU A 304 -7.44 16.65 10.72
CA LEU A 304 -8.00 17.79 11.44
C LEU A 304 -7.56 19.10 10.80
N GLY A 305 -8.53 19.99 10.54
CA GLY A 305 -8.30 21.34 10.04
C GLY A 305 -8.26 21.48 8.52
N LYS A 306 -8.77 22.61 8.03
CA LYS A 306 -8.74 22.98 6.61
C LYS A 306 -7.31 23.22 6.18
N GLU A 307 -6.85 22.57 5.12
CA GLU A 307 -5.66 23.04 4.40
C GLU A 307 -5.94 24.45 3.88
N LYS A 308 -5.17 25.42 4.35
CA LYS A 308 -5.07 26.71 3.66
C LYS A 308 -4.30 26.39 2.37
N GLN A 309 -5.01 26.31 1.26
CA GLN A 309 -4.38 26.39 -0.06
C GLN A 309 -3.67 27.74 -0.11
N ALA A 310 -2.35 27.71 -0.19
CA ALA A 310 -1.53 28.88 -0.44
C ALA A 310 -1.64 29.30 -1.90
#